data_14e1c567bf2d8b527db9e918a2504226
#
_entry.id   14e1c567bf2d8b527db9e918a2504226
#
_cell.length_a   1.000
_cell.length_b   1.000
_cell.length_c   1.000
_cell.angle_alpha   90.00
_cell.angle_beta   90.00
_cell.angle_gamma   90.00
#
_symmetry.space_group_name_H-M   'P 1'
#
loop_
_entity.id
_entity.type
_entity.pdbx_description
1 polymer ?
#
loop_
_entity_poly.entity_id
_entity_poly.type
_entity_poly.pdbx_seq_one_letter_code
_entity_poly.pdbx_strand_id
1 'polypeptide(L)'
;MTTIEHVGSTAVPGLAAKPIIDVLVGVRDLTEARVRSIEELAVLGYTYMAEYEAWLPGEMLFRKGNPGPWTHHAHVMEPSSPRWDELIVVRDYLRTHSDVATAYGELKKALALVFQDDIAGFRDAKRPFLQALMAKARTES
;
A
#
# COMPACT_ATOMS: atom_id res chain seq x y z
N MET A 1 12.31 -13.26 -3.75
CA MET A 1 11.14 -12.62 -4.37
C MET A 1 10.31 -13.69 -5.06
N THR A 2 9.04 -13.77 -4.75
CA THR A 2 8.15 -14.77 -5.33
C THR A 2 7.11 -14.16 -6.28
N THR A 3 6.68 -12.93 -6.06
CA THR A 3 5.69 -12.28 -6.92
C THR A 3 5.73 -10.76 -6.74
N ILE A 4 5.25 -10.05 -7.76
CA ILE A 4 5.12 -8.59 -7.74
C ILE A 4 3.71 -8.25 -8.21
N GLU A 5 3.03 -7.33 -7.48
CA GLU A 5 1.68 -6.88 -7.81
C GLU A 5 1.61 -5.35 -7.77
N HIS A 6 0.85 -4.76 -8.69
CA HIS A 6 0.53 -3.35 -8.64
C HIS A 6 -0.72 -3.18 -7.78
N VAL A 7 -0.61 -2.42 -6.69
CA VAL A 7 -1.71 -2.21 -5.74
C VAL A 7 -1.92 -0.72 -5.50
N GLY A 8 -2.83 -0.38 -4.59
CA GLY A 8 -3.10 1.01 -4.24
C GLY A 8 -3.94 1.73 -5.28
N SER A 9 -4.09 3.04 -5.08
CA SER A 9 -5.01 3.86 -5.87
C SER A 9 -4.68 3.90 -7.36
N THR A 10 -3.40 3.91 -7.74
CA THR A 10 -3.01 3.93 -9.15
C THR A 10 -3.27 2.62 -9.88
N ALA A 11 -3.55 1.54 -9.14
CA ALA A 11 -3.91 0.24 -9.71
C ALA A 11 -5.38 0.14 -10.07
N VAL A 12 -6.19 1.15 -9.72
CA VAL A 12 -7.63 1.17 -9.94
C VAL A 12 -7.97 2.24 -10.98
N PRO A 13 -8.45 1.85 -12.18
CA PRO A 13 -8.78 2.83 -13.22
C PRO A 13 -9.81 3.85 -12.75
N GLY A 14 -9.58 5.12 -13.05
CA GLY A 14 -10.50 6.20 -12.71
C GLY A 14 -10.46 6.68 -11.27
N LEU A 15 -9.69 6.04 -10.40
CA LEU A 15 -9.58 6.47 -9.01
C LEU A 15 -8.58 7.63 -8.90
N ALA A 16 -9.02 8.74 -8.29
CA ALA A 16 -8.14 9.87 -8.03
C ALA A 16 -7.04 9.45 -7.05
N ALA A 17 -5.80 9.73 -7.41
CA ALA A 17 -4.65 9.33 -6.62
C ALA A 17 -3.50 10.30 -6.83
N LYS A 18 -2.58 10.35 -5.86
CA LYS A 18 -1.28 11.00 -6.06
C LYS A 18 -0.52 10.17 -7.12
N PRO A 19 0.37 10.79 -7.91
CA PRO A 19 1.11 10.06 -8.93
C PRO A 19 2.25 9.21 -8.31
N ILE A 20 1.90 8.35 -7.36
CA ILE A 20 2.83 7.44 -6.70
C ILE A 20 2.33 6.01 -6.96
N ILE A 21 3.20 5.20 -7.56
CA ILE A 21 2.88 3.81 -7.86
C ILE A 21 3.22 2.94 -6.66
N ASP A 22 2.22 2.20 -6.16
CA ASP A 22 2.42 1.25 -5.08
C ASP A 22 2.66 -0.15 -5.65
N VAL A 23 3.81 -0.71 -5.31
CA VAL A 23 4.21 -2.05 -5.73
C VAL A 23 4.26 -2.96 -4.52
N LEU A 24 3.65 -4.12 -4.63
CA LEU A 24 3.64 -5.14 -3.60
C LEU A 24 4.61 -6.24 -4.01
N VAL A 25 5.62 -6.49 -3.18
CA VAL A 25 6.66 -7.48 -3.45
C VAL A 25 6.56 -8.61 -2.44
N GLY A 26 6.34 -9.83 -2.94
CA GLY A 26 6.26 -11.02 -2.09
C GLY A 26 7.63 -11.66 -1.91
N VAL A 27 7.96 -12.00 -0.67
CA VAL A 27 9.18 -12.75 -0.35
C VAL A 27 8.80 -13.97 0.47
N ARG A 28 9.61 -15.02 0.38
CA ARG A 28 9.34 -16.27 1.11
C ARG A 28 9.51 -16.09 2.61
N ASP A 29 10.55 -15.37 3.01
CA ASP A 29 10.87 -15.14 4.42
C ASP A 29 11.40 -13.71 4.56
N LEU A 30 10.65 -12.87 5.27
CA LEU A 30 10.99 -11.46 5.40
C LEU A 30 12.29 -11.26 6.19
N THR A 31 12.55 -12.11 7.19
CA THR A 31 13.77 -12.02 7.99
C THR A 31 15.00 -12.26 7.12
N GLU A 32 14.97 -13.30 6.28
CA GLU A 32 16.08 -13.60 5.35
C GLU A 32 16.22 -12.52 4.28
N ALA A 33 15.09 -12.03 3.78
CA ALA A 33 15.08 -11.06 2.68
C ALA A 33 15.48 -9.65 3.11
N ARG A 34 15.47 -9.35 4.39
CA ARG A 34 15.65 -7.98 4.90
C ARG A 34 16.91 -7.29 4.38
N VAL A 35 18.07 -7.84 4.65
CA VAL A 35 19.34 -7.22 4.25
C VAL A 35 19.48 -7.19 2.74
N ARG A 36 19.16 -8.31 2.08
CA ARG A 36 19.25 -8.43 0.63
C ARG A 36 18.33 -7.43 -0.07
N SER A 37 17.10 -7.26 0.42
CA SER A 37 16.15 -6.31 -0.16
C SER A 37 16.66 -4.87 -0.07
N ILE A 38 17.24 -4.48 1.08
CA ILE A 38 17.77 -3.14 1.25
C ILE A 38 18.86 -2.86 0.22
N GLU A 39 19.79 -3.80 0.03
CA GLU A 39 20.88 -3.65 -0.92
C GLU A 39 20.41 -3.66 -2.37
N GLU A 40 19.60 -4.62 -2.75
CA GLU A 40 19.13 -4.77 -4.13
C GLU A 40 18.22 -3.63 -4.57
N LEU A 41 17.32 -3.19 -3.70
CA LEU A 41 16.42 -2.09 -4.04
C LEU A 41 17.13 -0.74 -4.04
N ALA A 42 18.19 -0.58 -3.25
CA ALA A 42 19.01 0.63 -3.28
C ALA A 42 19.63 0.85 -4.66
N VAL A 43 20.05 -0.22 -5.32
CA VAL A 43 20.60 -0.16 -6.67
C VAL A 43 19.56 0.38 -7.66
N LEU A 44 18.28 0.10 -7.42
CA LEU A 44 17.18 0.56 -8.27
C LEU A 44 16.66 1.94 -7.87
N GLY A 45 17.27 2.58 -6.88
CA GLY A 45 16.89 3.92 -6.46
C GLY A 45 15.90 3.96 -5.30
N TYR A 46 15.64 2.84 -4.63
CA TYR A 46 14.72 2.78 -3.50
C TYR A 46 15.47 2.98 -2.18
N THR A 47 14.85 3.74 -1.28
CA THR A 47 15.34 3.99 0.07
C THR A 47 14.47 3.25 1.08
N TYR A 48 15.09 2.48 1.96
CA TYR A 48 14.36 1.80 3.03
C TYR A 48 13.89 2.81 4.08
N MET A 49 12.60 2.77 4.41
CA MET A 49 11.96 3.68 5.35
C MET A 49 11.78 2.98 6.71
N ALA A 50 12.89 2.83 7.43
CA ALA A 50 12.93 2.08 8.71
C ALA A 50 11.96 2.62 9.76
N GLU A 51 11.72 3.93 9.75
CA GLU A 51 10.83 4.60 10.71
C GLU A 51 9.38 4.14 10.61
N TYR A 52 8.97 3.56 9.48
CA TYR A 52 7.61 3.06 9.32
C TYR A 52 7.38 1.66 9.86
N GLU A 53 8.41 0.95 10.29
CA GLU A 53 8.26 -0.41 10.83
C GLU A 53 7.35 -0.46 12.05
N ALA A 54 7.35 0.59 12.86
CA ALA A 54 6.48 0.66 14.04
C ALA A 54 4.98 0.67 13.69
N TRP A 55 4.66 1.20 12.49
CA TRP A 55 3.26 1.32 12.03
C TRP A 55 2.86 0.24 11.05
N LEU A 56 3.84 -0.46 10.49
CA LEU A 56 3.63 -1.48 9.45
C LEU A 56 4.33 -2.78 9.87
N PRO A 57 3.87 -3.41 10.96
CA PRO A 57 4.51 -4.66 11.42
C PRO A 57 4.36 -5.75 10.34
N GLY A 58 5.44 -6.45 10.08
CA GLY A 58 5.44 -7.53 9.08
C GLY A 58 5.65 -7.07 7.65
N GLU A 59 5.98 -5.80 7.42
CA GLU A 59 6.34 -5.34 6.08
C GLU A 59 7.50 -4.35 6.12
N MET A 60 8.23 -4.27 5.00
CA MET A 60 9.27 -3.28 4.78
C MET A 60 8.76 -2.30 3.74
N LEU A 61 8.82 -1.00 4.02
CA LEU A 61 8.44 0.05 3.07
C LEU A 61 9.68 0.69 2.48
N PHE A 62 9.71 0.77 1.16
CA PHE A 62 10.75 1.46 0.40
C PHE A 62 10.12 2.56 -0.44
N ARG A 63 10.85 3.65 -0.66
CA ARG A 63 10.40 4.75 -1.51
C ARG A 63 11.47 5.08 -2.55
N LYS A 64 11.01 5.42 -3.74
CA LYS A 64 11.88 5.83 -4.83
C LYS A 64 11.50 7.23 -5.30
N GLY A 65 12.50 8.07 -5.62
CA GLY A 65 12.26 9.43 -6.15
C GLY A 65 13.20 10.49 -5.65
N ASN A 66 14.21 10.15 -4.86
CA ASN A 66 15.19 11.10 -4.32
C ASN A 66 16.32 11.34 -5.36
N PRO A 67 16.72 12.62 -5.67
CA PRO A 67 16.11 13.86 -5.21
C PRO A 67 14.80 14.15 -5.94
N GLY A 68 13.90 14.84 -5.25
CA GLY A 68 12.60 15.20 -5.80
C GLY A 68 11.46 14.44 -5.12
N PRO A 69 10.22 14.54 -5.66
CA PRO A 69 9.08 13.87 -5.07
C PRO A 69 9.16 12.34 -5.22
N TRP A 70 8.57 11.63 -4.26
CA TRP A 70 8.49 10.17 -4.33
C TRP A 70 7.62 9.76 -5.52
N THR A 71 8.08 8.77 -6.29
CA THR A 71 7.36 8.25 -7.47
C THR A 71 6.85 6.83 -7.25
N HIS A 72 7.47 6.06 -6.36
CA HIS A 72 7.11 4.67 -6.11
C HIS A 72 7.21 4.35 -4.62
N HIS A 73 6.27 3.54 -4.14
CA HIS A 73 6.35 2.87 -2.84
C HIS A 73 6.42 1.37 -3.10
N ALA A 74 7.41 0.70 -2.55
CA ALA A 74 7.50 -0.76 -2.61
C ALA A 74 7.23 -1.32 -1.21
N HIS A 75 6.21 -2.17 -1.11
CA HIS A 75 5.82 -2.84 0.12
C HIS A 75 6.30 -4.28 0.03
N VAL A 76 7.31 -4.64 0.83
CA VAL A 76 7.89 -5.98 0.82
C VAL A 76 7.35 -6.76 2.02
N MET A 77 6.73 -7.91 1.77
CA MET A 77 6.15 -8.74 2.82
C MET A 77 5.99 -10.18 2.34
N GLU A 78 5.65 -11.05 3.27
CA GLU A 78 5.33 -12.44 2.93
C GLU A 78 3.89 -12.52 2.44
N PRO A 79 3.61 -13.32 1.38
CA PRO A 79 2.22 -13.47 0.89
C PRO A 79 1.26 -14.06 1.92
N SER A 80 1.76 -14.70 2.97
CA SER A 80 0.93 -15.21 4.08
C SER A 80 0.50 -14.12 5.05
N SER A 81 1.05 -12.91 4.93
CA SER A 81 0.68 -11.79 5.80
C SER A 81 -0.78 -11.36 5.55
N PRO A 82 -1.56 -11.09 6.61
CA PRO A 82 -2.92 -10.55 6.43
C PRO A 82 -2.94 -9.24 5.63
N ARG A 83 -1.88 -8.47 5.71
CA ARG A 83 -1.73 -7.22 4.97
C ARG A 83 -1.66 -7.46 3.47
N TRP A 84 -1.05 -8.57 3.04
CA TRP A 84 -0.98 -8.95 1.64
C TRP A 84 -2.39 -9.12 1.06
N ASP A 85 -3.20 -9.95 1.72
CA ASP A 85 -4.59 -10.19 1.31
C ASP A 85 -5.40 -8.90 1.27
N GLU A 86 -5.25 -8.05 2.28
CA GLU A 86 -5.96 -6.78 2.33
C GLU A 86 -5.68 -5.92 1.10
N LEU A 87 -4.41 -5.76 0.75
CA LEU A 87 -4.02 -4.94 -0.40
C LEU A 87 -4.56 -5.49 -1.71
N ILE A 88 -4.51 -6.80 -1.90
CA ILE A 88 -5.01 -7.46 -3.12
C ILE A 88 -6.53 -7.39 -3.19
N VAL A 89 -7.23 -7.71 -2.11
CA VAL A 89 -8.69 -7.71 -2.07
C VAL A 89 -9.24 -6.29 -2.27
N VAL A 90 -8.66 -5.30 -1.62
CA VAL A 90 -9.06 -3.90 -1.79
C VAL A 90 -8.89 -3.47 -3.24
N ARG A 91 -7.76 -3.75 -3.85
CA ARG A 91 -7.52 -3.43 -5.26
C ARG A 91 -8.56 -4.06 -6.17
N ASP A 92 -8.77 -5.36 -6.03
CA ASP A 92 -9.66 -6.11 -6.91
C ASP A 92 -11.11 -5.67 -6.75
N TYR A 93 -11.53 -5.44 -5.51
CA TYR A 93 -12.89 -4.97 -5.23
C TYR A 93 -13.15 -3.59 -5.84
N LEU A 94 -12.21 -2.67 -5.68
CA LEU A 94 -12.34 -1.32 -6.23
C LEU A 94 -12.34 -1.31 -7.76
N ARG A 95 -11.63 -2.24 -8.39
CA ARG A 95 -11.63 -2.37 -9.86
C ARG A 95 -13.00 -2.76 -10.40
N THR A 96 -13.81 -3.48 -9.63
CA THR A 96 -15.11 -3.99 -10.06
C THR A 96 -16.29 -3.22 -9.46
N HIS A 97 -16.03 -2.23 -8.59
CA HIS A 97 -17.07 -1.45 -7.91
C HIS A 97 -16.72 0.04 -7.97
N SER A 98 -17.01 0.66 -9.12
CA SER A 98 -16.63 2.05 -9.37
C SER A 98 -17.25 3.06 -8.39
N ASP A 99 -18.45 2.77 -7.89
CA ASP A 99 -19.13 3.60 -6.89
C ASP A 99 -18.36 3.60 -5.55
N VAL A 100 -17.88 2.43 -5.13
CA VAL A 100 -17.07 2.29 -3.92
C VAL A 100 -15.70 2.94 -4.12
N ALA A 101 -15.10 2.80 -5.32
CA ALA A 101 -13.85 3.45 -5.64
C ALA A 101 -13.95 4.97 -5.56
N THR A 102 -15.05 5.54 -6.09
CA THR A 102 -15.30 6.98 -6.01
C THR A 102 -15.42 7.43 -4.55
N ALA A 103 -16.18 6.69 -3.74
CA ALA A 103 -16.35 7.00 -2.32
C ALA A 103 -15.02 6.95 -1.58
N TYR A 104 -14.18 5.97 -1.89
CA TYR A 104 -12.86 5.85 -1.28
C TYR A 104 -11.96 7.02 -1.65
N GLY A 105 -11.98 7.43 -2.93
CA GLY A 105 -11.23 8.59 -3.39
C GLY A 105 -11.63 9.88 -2.67
N GLU A 106 -12.94 10.09 -2.49
CA GLU A 106 -13.46 11.26 -1.77
C GLU A 106 -13.06 11.24 -0.29
N LEU A 107 -13.14 10.06 0.35
CA LEU A 107 -12.71 9.91 1.73
C LEU A 107 -11.23 10.25 1.90
N LYS A 108 -10.38 9.74 1.02
CA LYS A 108 -8.93 10.00 1.08
C LYS A 108 -8.62 11.48 0.92
N LYS A 109 -9.32 12.18 0.02
CA LYS A 109 -9.14 13.62 -0.15
C LYS A 109 -9.52 14.38 1.11
N ALA A 110 -10.66 14.04 1.72
CA ALA A 110 -11.12 14.67 2.94
C ALA A 110 -10.16 14.45 4.10
N LEU A 111 -9.67 13.20 4.25
CA LEU A 111 -8.75 12.85 5.31
C LEU A 111 -7.37 13.50 5.12
N ALA A 112 -6.93 13.66 3.88
CA ALA A 112 -5.66 14.33 3.59
C ALA A 112 -5.67 15.80 4.06
N LEU A 113 -6.82 16.46 4.00
CA LEU A 113 -6.95 17.82 4.49
C LEU A 113 -6.91 17.91 6.03
N VAL A 114 -7.43 16.89 6.71
CA VAL A 114 -7.47 16.86 8.18
C VAL A 114 -6.15 16.39 8.78
N PHE A 115 -5.49 15.40 8.15
CA PHE A 115 -4.29 14.76 8.68
C PHE A 115 -3.06 15.03 7.81
N GLN A 116 -2.84 16.27 7.39
CA GLN A 116 -1.79 16.63 6.42
C GLN A 116 -0.39 16.07 6.77
N ASP A 117 0.00 16.17 8.05
CA ASP A 117 1.31 15.71 8.50
C ASP A 117 1.23 14.55 9.50
N ASP A 118 0.04 13.98 9.69
CA ASP A 118 -0.21 12.89 10.62
C ASP A 118 -0.50 11.60 9.86
N ILE A 119 0.56 10.88 9.49
CA ILE A 119 0.45 9.63 8.73
C ILE A 119 -0.31 8.56 9.50
N ALA A 120 -0.03 8.42 10.80
CA ALA A 120 -0.70 7.43 11.63
C ALA A 120 -2.19 7.73 11.77
N GLY A 121 -2.56 9.00 12.00
CA GLY A 121 -3.95 9.42 12.08
C GLY A 121 -4.70 9.20 10.78
N PHE A 122 -4.07 9.51 9.65
CA PHE A 122 -4.64 9.26 8.32
C PHE A 122 -4.96 7.78 8.12
N ARG A 123 -4.00 6.90 8.44
CA ARG A 123 -4.19 5.45 8.32
C ARG A 123 -5.31 4.94 9.21
N ASP A 124 -5.33 5.39 10.47
CA ASP A 124 -6.35 4.95 11.42
C ASP A 124 -7.75 5.45 11.01
N ALA A 125 -7.84 6.65 10.46
CA ALA A 125 -9.12 7.21 10.05
C ALA A 125 -9.72 6.51 8.83
N LYS A 126 -8.91 5.96 7.93
CA LYS A 126 -9.44 5.22 6.77
C LYS A 126 -9.67 3.73 7.05
N ARG A 127 -9.21 3.22 8.20
CA ARG A 127 -9.35 1.81 8.56
C ARG A 127 -10.81 1.31 8.59
N PRO A 128 -11.78 2.04 9.22
CA PRO A 128 -13.16 1.57 9.23
C PRO A 128 -13.73 1.37 7.82
N PHE A 129 -13.41 2.25 6.89
CA PHE A 129 -13.85 2.12 5.50
C PHE A 129 -13.27 0.85 4.86
N LEU A 130 -11.97 0.61 5.05
CA LEU A 130 -11.31 -0.57 4.49
C LEU A 130 -11.84 -1.85 5.10
N GLN A 131 -12.13 -1.86 6.41
CA GLN A 131 -12.71 -3.02 7.09
C GLN A 131 -14.10 -3.34 6.55
N ALA A 132 -14.93 -2.32 6.34
CA ALA A 132 -16.26 -2.51 5.76
C ALA A 132 -16.16 -3.03 4.32
N LEU A 133 -15.22 -2.53 3.54
CA LEU A 133 -14.98 -2.97 2.18
C LEU A 133 -14.54 -4.44 2.16
N MET A 134 -13.63 -4.83 3.04
CA MET A 134 -13.17 -6.21 3.15
C MET A 134 -14.31 -7.16 3.50
N ALA A 135 -15.19 -6.76 4.43
CA ALA A 135 -16.35 -7.55 4.80
C ALA A 135 -17.28 -7.76 3.60
N LYS A 136 -17.54 -6.71 2.82
CA LYS A 136 -18.37 -6.80 1.60
C LYS A 136 -17.73 -7.72 0.58
N ALA A 137 -16.44 -7.58 0.35
CA ALA A 137 -15.71 -8.40 -0.62
C ALA A 137 -15.81 -9.89 -0.27
N ARG A 138 -15.72 -10.24 1.01
CA ARG A 138 -15.81 -11.62 1.48
C ARG A 138 -17.20 -12.20 1.32
N THR A 139 -18.26 -11.40 1.51
CA THR A 139 -19.63 -11.88 1.35
C THR A 139 -20.05 -11.98 -0.12
N GLU A 140 -19.41 -11.25 -1.02
CA GLU A 140 -19.72 -11.25 -2.45
C GLU A 140 -18.88 -12.25 -3.25
N SER A 141 -17.89 -12.85 -2.62
CA SER A 141 -17.00 -13.79 -3.30
C SER A 141 -17.52 -15.22 -3.33
#